data_d8d3f8307f94205504bba5c0a228493f
#
_entry.id   d8d3f8307f94205504bba5c0a228493f
#
_cell.length_a   1.000
_cell.length_b   1.000
_cell.length_c   1.000
_cell.angle_alpha   90.00
_cell.angle_beta   90.00
_cell.angle_gamma   90.00
#
_symmetry.space_group_name_H-M   'P 1'
#
loop_
_entity.id
_entity.type
_entity.pdbx_description
1 polymer ?
#
loop_
_entity_poly.entity_id
_entity_poly.type
_entity_poly.pdbx_seq_one_letter_code
_entity_poly.pdbx_strand_id
1 'polypeptide(L)'
;MPSKGGETSWYNLALAYETLDEETRREIDGLRLINYNPFIRIRQGGYGGARIPYRTPDIEPIQGTEHPLVRVHPESGKRLLYLSVHTEVEIPGYDPERGQALIARLREHISQPRFFYTHTWQVGDIVYWDNQATLHARNAFDPSERRNLKRISLAGSRPF
;
A
#
# COMPACT_ATOMS: atom_id res chain seq x y z
N MET A 1 -7.59 -21.19 -12.94
CA MET A 1 -6.52 -20.50 -12.16
C MET A 1 -5.21 -20.73 -12.90
N PRO A 2 -4.22 -19.81 -12.80
CA PRO A 2 -2.90 -20.03 -13.38
C PRO A 2 -2.23 -21.27 -12.81
N SER A 3 -1.38 -21.93 -13.61
CA SER A 3 -0.60 -23.10 -13.18
C SER A 3 0.52 -22.72 -12.20
N LYS A 4 1.00 -21.47 -12.29
CA LYS A 4 2.04 -20.90 -11.43
C LYS A 4 1.82 -19.39 -11.27
N GLY A 5 2.00 -18.88 -10.07
CA GLY A 5 1.82 -17.47 -9.76
C GLY A 5 0.36 -17.07 -9.58
N GLY A 6 0.09 -15.78 -9.53
CA GLY A 6 -1.26 -15.25 -9.36
C GLY A 6 -1.81 -15.32 -7.93
N GLU A 7 -1.00 -15.72 -6.96
CA GLU A 7 -1.32 -15.67 -5.54
C GLU A 7 -1.66 -14.24 -5.12
N THR A 8 -2.35 -14.10 -4.01
CA THR A 8 -2.56 -12.80 -3.38
C THR A 8 -1.93 -12.80 -2.00
N SER A 9 -1.16 -11.76 -1.73
CA SER A 9 -0.55 -11.52 -0.42
C SER A 9 -1.23 -10.36 0.29
N TRP A 10 -1.45 -10.49 1.59
CA TRP A 10 -1.95 -9.44 2.47
C TRP A 10 -0.94 -9.12 3.54
N TYR A 11 -0.67 -7.86 3.75
CA TYR A 11 0.28 -7.34 4.74
C TYR A 11 -0.49 -6.81 5.95
N ASN A 12 -0.11 -7.23 7.14
CA ASN A 12 -0.71 -6.81 8.41
C ASN A 12 -0.12 -5.47 8.88
N LEU A 13 -0.82 -4.37 8.63
CA LEU A 13 -0.36 -3.03 8.96
C LEU A 13 -0.37 -2.73 10.46
N ALA A 14 -1.21 -3.42 11.24
CA ALA A 14 -1.23 -3.30 12.70
C ALA A 14 0.04 -3.93 13.29
N LEU A 15 0.34 -5.18 12.92
CA LEU A 15 1.54 -5.87 13.38
C LEU A 15 2.81 -5.13 12.94
N ALA A 16 2.81 -4.57 11.72
CA ALA A 16 3.91 -3.75 11.25
C ALA A 16 4.13 -2.52 12.14
N TYR A 17 3.06 -1.83 12.56
CA TYR A 17 3.17 -0.71 13.50
C TYR A 17 3.60 -1.16 14.91
N GLU A 18 2.98 -2.21 15.45
CA GLU A 18 3.24 -2.74 16.79
C GLU A 18 4.70 -3.16 17.01
N THR A 19 5.40 -3.54 15.93
CA THR A 19 6.79 -4.04 15.97
C THR A 19 7.84 -3.00 15.59
N LEU A 20 7.44 -1.75 15.29
CA LEU A 20 8.37 -0.65 15.17
C LEU A 20 9.05 -0.37 16.52
N ASP A 21 10.31 0.04 16.48
CA ASP A 21 10.98 0.57 17.67
C ASP A 21 10.32 1.88 18.14
N GLU A 22 10.57 2.21 19.40
CA GLU A 22 9.91 3.36 20.03
C GLU A 22 10.36 4.71 19.46
N GLU A 23 11.59 4.82 18.99
CA GLU A 23 12.13 6.01 18.35
C GLU A 23 11.41 6.26 17.01
N THR A 24 11.31 5.22 16.18
CA THR A 24 10.57 5.29 14.91
C THR A 24 9.09 5.63 15.14
N ARG A 25 8.43 5.01 16.14
CA ARG A 25 7.04 5.34 16.47
C ARG A 25 6.86 6.80 16.86
N ARG A 26 7.80 7.36 17.64
CA ARG A 26 7.78 8.79 17.99
C ARG A 26 8.06 9.69 16.80
N GLU A 27 8.98 9.30 15.93
CA GLU A 27 9.30 10.07 14.71
C GLU A 27 8.10 10.19 13.78
N ILE A 28 7.29 9.12 13.63
CA ILE A 28 6.16 9.10 12.71
C ILE A 28 4.84 9.55 13.30
N ASP A 29 4.78 9.77 14.61
CA ASP A 29 3.53 10.19 15.28
C ASP A 29 3.09 11.57 14.78
N GLY A 30 1.84 11.67 14.37
CA GLY A 30 1.27 12.89 13.80
C GLY A 30 1.71 13.23 12.36
N LEU A 31 2.62 12.47 11.77
CA LEU A 31 2.99 12.70 10.35
C LEU A 31 1.84 12.34 9.42
N ARG A 32 1.77 13.07 8.31
CA ARG A 32 0.80 12.84 7.24
C ARG A 32 1.55 12.48 5.95
N LEU A 33 0.89 11.71 5.10
CA LEU A 33 1.37 11.35 3.77
C LEU A 33 0.43 11.92 2.71
N ILE A 34 1.00 12.36 1.60
CA ILE A 34 0.26 12.54 0.35
C ILE A 34 0.46 11.27 -0.48
N ASN A 35 -0.62 10.56 -0.77
CA ASN A 35 -0.61 9.41 -1.68
C ASN A 35 -1.02 9.86 -3.07
N TYR A 36 -0.17 9.61 -4.06
CA TYR A 36 -0.46 9.91 -5.47
C TYR A 36 -1.15 8.72 -6.13
N ASN A 37 -2.25 8.98 -6.82
CA ASN A 37 -3.02 7.93 -7.46
C ASN A 37 -2.26 7.34 -8.66
N PRO A 38 -1.80 6.08 -8.59
CA PRO A 38 -1.03 5.48 -9.68
C PRO A 38 -1.84 5.28 -10.96
N PHE A 39 -3.18 5.22 -10.85
CA PHE A 39 -4.05 4.99 -12.01
C PHE A 39 -4.18 6.22 -12.93
N ILE A 40 -3.93 7.42 -12.43
CA ILE A 40 -3.94 8.62 -13.27
C ILE A 40 -2.73 8.63 -14.20
N ARG A 41 -1.60 8.06 -13.78
CA ARG A 41 -0.38 7.93 -14.58
C ARG A 41 -0.48 6.87 -15.68
N ILE A 42 -1.31 5.86 -15.50
CA ILE A 42 -1.54 4.79 -16.48
C ILE A 42 -2.15 5.31 -17.78
N ARG A 43 -2.88 6.42 -17.75
CA ARG A 43 -3.43 7.05 -18.96
C ARG A 43 -2.37 7.54 -19.95
N GLN A 44 -1.16 7.76 -19.50
CA GLN A 44 -0.04 8.25 -20.35
C GLN A 44 0.92 7.14 -20.80
N GLY A 45 0.88 5.93 -20.23
CA GLY A 45 1.86 4.88 -20.55
C GLY A 45 1.38 3.43 -20.47
N GLY A 46 0.12 3.18 -20.11
CA GLY A 46 -0.44 1.82 -19.97
C GLY A 46 0.05 1.05 -18.72
N TYR A 47 -0.57 -0.09 -18.45
CA TYR A 47 -0.18 -1.00 -17.38
C TYR A 47 1.22 -1.57 -17.67
N GLY A 48 2.20 -1.23 -16.82
CA GLY A 48 3.59 -1.68 -16.97
C GLY A 48 4.54 -0.66 -17.58
N GLY A 49 4.08 0.56 -17.88
CA GLY A 49 4.94 1.67 -18.29
C GLY A 49 5.93 2.08 -17.19
N ALA A 50 7.05 2.67 -17.58
CA ALA A 50 8.04 3.22 -16.65
C ALA A 50 7.35 4.15 -15.63
N ARG A 51 7.71 4.03 -14.35
CA ARG A 51 7.25 4.94 -13.31
C ARG A 51 7.69 6.35 -13.66
N ILE A 52 6.73 7.20 -14.01
CA ILE A 52 7.01 8.61 -14.24
C ILE A 52 7.09 9.27 -12.85
N PRO A 53 8.20 9.89 -12.47
CA PRO A 53 8.28 10.68 -11.26
C PRO A 53 7.15 11.72 -11.26
N TYR A 54 6.42 11.84 -10.15
CA TYR A 54 5.28 12.75 -10.10
C TYR A 54 5.68 14.25 -10.20
N ARG A 55 6.93 14.56 -9.97
CA ARG A 55 7.54 15.89 -10.17
C ARG A 55 8.53 15.83 -11.33
N THR A 56 8.03 15.99 -12.53
CA THR A 56 8.85 16.40 -13.66
C THR A 56 8.45 17.82 -14.08
N PRO A 57 9.36 18.63 -14.64
CA PRO A 57 9.04 20.00 -15.08
C PRO A 57 7.86 20.06 -16.07
N ASP A 58 7.60 18.96 -16.76
CA ASP A 58 6.66 18.89 -17.88
C ASP A 58 5.29 18.28 -17.50
N ILE A 59 5.10 17.87 -16.23
CA ILE A 59 3.84 17.24 -15.79
C ILE A 59 3.27 18.06 -14.65
N GLU A 60 2.03 18.57 -14.85
CA GLU A 60 1.29 19.20 -13.78
C GLU A 60 1.20 18.25 -12.57
N PRO A 61 1.45 18.73 -11.34
CA PRO A 61 1.36 17.91 -10.15
C PRO A 61 -0.05 17.31 -10.01
N ILE A 62 -0.14 16.00 -10.07
CA ILE A 62 -1.40 15.31 -9.78
C ILE A 62 -1.69 15.51 -8.31
N GLN A 63 -2.80 16.15 -8.00
CA GLN A 63 -3.22 16.36 -6.63
C GLN A 63 -3.41 15.01 -5.94
N GLY A 64 -2.54 14.72 -4.97
CA GLY A 64 -2.63 13.52 -4.13
C GLY A 64 -3.66 13.71 -3.01
N THR A 65 -4.04 12.60 -2.40
CA THR A 65 -4.89 12.61 -1.20
C THR A 65 -4.02 12.51 0.05
N GLU A 66 -4.24 13.42 0.98
CA GLU A 66 -3.50 13.46 2.25
C GLU A 66 -4.15 12.55 3.30
N HIS A 67 -3.33 11.73 3.97
CA HIS A 67 -3.73 10.78 5.01
C HIS A 67 -2.77 10.82 6.20
N PRO A 68 -3.22 10.44 7.42
CA PRO A 68 -2.29 10.13 8.49
C PRO A 68 -1.36 8.98 8.08
N LEU A 69 -0.07 9.07 8.43
CA LEU A 69 0.87 7.95 8.29
C LEU A 69 0.56 6.84 9.29
N VAL A 70 0.19 7.23 10.51
CA VAL A 70 -0.35 6.32 11.52
C VAL A 70 -1.83 6.60 11.68
N ARG A 71 -2.67 5.64 11.36
CA ARG A 71 -4.12 5.76 11.57
C ARG A 71 -4.61 4.82 12.65
N VAL A 72 -5.72 5.18 13.25
CA VAL A 72 -6.42 4.30 14.20
C VAL A 72 -7.52 3.55 13.46
N HIS A 73 -7.57 2.23 13.63
CA HIS A 73 -8.62 1.42 13.05
C HIS A 73 -9.95 1.70 13.77
N PRO A 74 -11.03 2.04 13.04
CA PRO A 74 -12.26 2.57 13.64
C PRO A 74 -12.96 1.57 14.60
N GLU A 75 -12.86 0.27 14.35
CA GLU A 75 -13.54 -0.75 15.14
C GLU A 75 -12.64 -1.35 16.22
N SER A 76 -11.39 -1.66 15.90
CA SER A 76 -10.48 -2.32 16.84
C SER A 76 -9.68 -1.37 17.72
N GLY A 77 -9.61 -0.08 17.38
CA GLY A 77 -8.76 0.91 18.04
C GLY A 77 -7.26 0.70 17.85
N LYS A 78 -6.85 -0.30 17.06
CA LYS A 78 -5.43 -0.56 16.80
C LYS A 78 -4.81 0.52 15.92
N ARG A 79 -3.58 0.90 16.23
CA ARG A 79 -2.78 1.76 15.36
C ARG A 79 -2.23 0.96 14.18
N LEU A 80 -2.26 1.57 12.99
CA LEU A 80 -1.85 0.98 11.72
C LEU A 80 -0.81 1.85 11.06
N LEU A 81 0.22 1.24 10.50
CA LEU A 81 1.16 1.93 9.62
C LEU A 81 0.55 2.07 8.22
N TYR A 82 -0.11 3.21 7.95
CA TYR A 82 -0.88 3.42 6.71
C TYR A 82 0.02 3.90 5.56
N LEU A 83 0.84 3.01 5.05
CA LEU A 83 1.83 3.28 4.00
C LEU A 83 1.76 2.23 2.89
N SER A 84 1.52 2.66 1.66
CA SER A 84 1.64 1.78 0.49
C SER A 84 3.11 1.51 0.14
N VAL A 85 3.41 0.25 -0.20
CA VAL A 85 4.75 -0.14 -0.67
C VAL A 85 4.99 0.19 -2.15
N HIS A 86 3.94 0.52 -2.91
CA HIS A 86 4.01 0.69 -4.37
C HIS A 86 3.59 2.07 -4.87
N THR A 87 2.82 2.85 -4.11
CA THR A 87 2.42 4.19 -4.51
C THR A 87 3.48 5.21 -4.15
N GLU A 88 3.67 6.22 -4.98
CA GLU A 88 4.50 7.34 -4.57
C GLU A 88 3.82 8.11 -3.46
N VAL A 89 4.60 8.51 -2.49
CA VAL A 89 4.16 9.23 -1.31
C VAL A 89 5.13 10.36 -0.98
N GLU A 90 4.60 11.38 -0.34
CA GLU A 90 5.37 12.53 0.17
C GLU A 90 4.90 12.84 1.59
N ILE A 91 5.81 13.31 2.44
CA ILE A 91 5.47 13.80 3.78
C ILE A 91 5.43 15.34 3.70
N PRO A 92 4.24 15.96 3.78
CA PRO A 92 4.12 17.42 3.69
C PRO A 92 4.91 18.13 4.78
N GLY A 93 5.62 19.18 4.41
CA GLY A 93 6.39 19.98 5.37
C GLY A 93 7.67 19.33 5.90
N TYR A 94 8.00 18.14 5.43
CA TYR A 94 9.24 17.45 5.77
C TYR A 94 10.32 17.72 4.72
N ASP A 95 11.60 17.68 5.13
CA ASP A 95 12.69 17.72 4.16
C ASP A 95 12.57 16.56 3.17
N PRO A 96 12.61 16.79 1.84
CA PRO A 96 12.34 15.76 0.85
C PRO A 96 13.26 14.54 0.92
N GLU A 97 14.57 14.75 1.14
CA GLU A 97 15.54 13.64 1.20
C GLU A 97 15.32 12.81 2.47
N ARG A 98 15.16 13.49 3.58
CA ARG A 98 14.86 12.84 4.86
C ARG A 98 13.51 12.12 4.84
N GLY A 99 12.50 12.72 4.20
CA GLY A 99 11.18 12.11 4.03
C GLY A 99 11.25 10.83 3.19
N GLN A 100 11.98 10.84 2.08
CA GLN A 100 12.16 9.66 1.24
C GLN A 100 12.97 8.56 1.97
N ALA A 101 13.98 8.91 2.75
CA ALA A 101 14.73 7.95 3.56
C ALA A 101 13.84 7.28 4.62
N LEU A 102 12.99 8.05 5.31
CA LEU A 102 12.02 7.53 6.27
C LEU A 102 11.01 6.58 5.59
N ILE A 103 10.43 6.99 4.46
CA ILE A 103 9.51 6.16 3.68
C ILE A 103 10.17 4.85 3.23
N ALA A 104 11.41 4.90 2.75
CA ALA A 104 12.16 3.71 2.34
C ALA A 104 12.36 2.74 3.52
N ARG A 105 12.78 3.23 4.68
CA ARG A 105 12.95 2.44 5.91
C ARG A 105 11.63 1.78 6.35
N LEU A 106 10.54 2.51 6.35
CA LEU A 106 9.22 1.98 6.72
C LEU A 106 8.72 0.92 5.71
N ARG A 107 8.99 1.11 4.42
CA ARG A 107 8.66 0.13 3.38
C ARG A 107 9.45 -1.16 3.52
N GLU A 108 10.74 -1.06 3.79
CA GLU A 108 11.57 -2.22 4.09
C GLU A 108 11.04 -2.99 5.30
N HIS A 109 10.66 -2.26 6.36
CA HIS A 109 10.05 -2.87 7.54
C HIS A 109 8.76 -3.63 7.20
N ILE A 110 7.79 -3.01 6.52
CA ILE A 110 6.52 -3.65 6.13
C ILE A 110 6.73 -4.87 5.23
N SER A 111 7.78 -4.86 4.41
CA SER A 111 8.06 -5.92 3.42
C SER A 111 8.66 -7.19 4.03
N GLN A 112 8.88 -7.24 5.35
CA GLN A 112 9.41 -8.43 6.01
C GLN A 112 8.41 -9.59 5.98
N PRO A 113 8.89 -10.85 5.77
CA PRO A 113 8.02 -12.03 5.65
C PRO A 113 7.04 -12.23 6.80
N ARG A 114 7.40 -11.81 8.01
CA ARG A 114 6.57 -11.95 9.23
C ARG A 114 5.27 -11.15 9.19
N PHE A 115 5.13 -10.20 8.26
CA PHE A 115 3.97 -9.31 8.19
C PHE A 115 2.97 -9.71 7.11
N PHE A 116 3.28 -10.66 6.25
CA PHE A 116 2.35 -11.01 5.19
C PHE A 116 1.98 -12.49 5.15
N TYR A 117 0.78 -12.74 4.69
CA TYR A 117 0.24 -14.03 4.36
C TYR A 117 -0.02 -14.10 2.85
N THR A 118 0.39 -15.19 2.22
CA THR A 118 0.17 -15.43 0.79
C THR A 118 -0.80 -16.58 0.59
N HIS A 119 -1.87 -16.32 -0.16
CA HIS A 119 -2.89 -17.30 -0.50
C HIS A 119 -2.75 -17.77 -1.94
N THR A 120 -2.63 -19.08 -2.11
CA THR A 120 -2.67 -19.75 -3.41
C THR A 120 -4.13 -20.13 -3.71
N TRP A 121 -4.69 -19.52 -4.75
CA TRP A 121 -6.09 -19.63 -5.09
C TRP A 121 -6.47 -20.99 -5.67
N GLN A 122 -7.57 -21.55 -5.20
CA GLN A 122 -8.27 -22.70 -5.78
C GLN A 122 -9.65 -22.27 -6.29
N VAL A 123 -10.22 -23.04 -7.22
CA VAL A 123 -11.59 -22.80 -7.69
C VAL A 123 -12.55 -23.04 -6.54
N GLY A 124 -13.42 -22.06 -6.27
CA GLY A 124 -14.37 -22.11 -5.16
C GLY A 124 -13.92 -21.39 -3.89
N ASP A 125 -12.66 -20.93 -3.81
CA ASP A 125 -12.18 -20.17 -2.67
C ASP A 125 -12.93 -18.85 -2.51
N ILE A 126 -13.26 -18.53 -1.25
CA ILE A 126 -13.77 -17.26 -0.80
C ILE A 126 -12.82 -16.72 0.25
N VAL A 127 -12.24 -15.55 0.02
CA VAL A 127 -11.36 -14.87 0.96
C VAL A 127 -11.98 -13.54 1.35
N TYR A 128 -12.12 -13.34 2.66
CA TYR A 128 -12.58 -12.09 3.25
C TYR A 128 -11.45 -11.45 4.06
N TRP A 129 -11.21 -10.16 3.84
CA TRP A 129 -10.17 -9.43 4.57
C TRP A 129 -10.60 -8.01 4.89
N ASP A 130 -10.01 -7.44 5.92
CA ASP A 130 -10.17 -6.04 6.27
C ASP A 130 -9.24 -5.18 5.43
N ASN A 131 -9.80 -4.45 4.49
CA ASN A 131 -9.04 -3.56 3.62
C ASN A 131 -8.57 -2.28 4.32
N GLN A 132 -9.06 -1.99 5.53
CA GLN A 132 -8.60 -0.85 6.32
C GLN A 132 -7.31 -1.18 7.09
N ALA A 133 -7.11 -2.45 7.45
CA ALA A 133 -5.98 -2.92 8.25
C ALA A 133 -4.88 -3.60 7.42
N THR A 134 -5.10 -3.80 6.12
CA THR A 134 -4.17 -4.56 5.27
C THR A 134 -3.83 -3.84 3.97
N LEU A 135 -2.62 -4.06 3.48
CA LEU A 135 -2.29 -3.91 2.06
C LEU A 135 -2.40 -5.26 1.38
N HIS A 136 -2.70 -5.26 0.09
CA HIS A 136 -2.69 -6.48 -0.68
C HIS A 136 -2.02 -6.30 -2.05
N ALA A 137 -1.37 -7.35 -2.50
CA ALA A 137 -0.71 -7.40 -3.79
C ALA A 137 -0.95 -8.76 -4.46
N ARG A 138 -0.92 -8.77 -5.77
CA ARG A 138 -1.00 -9.98 -6.58
C ARG A 138 0.38 -10.30 -7.14
N ASN A 139 0.79 -11.57 -7.04
CA ASN A 139 1.98 -12.06 -7.71
C ASN A 139 1.79 -12.13 -9.23
N ALA A 140 2.88 -11.95 -9.97
CA ALA A 140 2.87 -12.12 -11.41
C ALA A 140 2.50 -13.57 -11.79
N PHE A 141 1.89 -13.73 -12.95
CA PHE A 141 1.58 -15.03 -13.56
C PHE A 141 1.65 -14.89 -15.09
N ASP A 142 1.68 -16.00 -15.82
CA ASP A 142 1.71 -15.99 -17.27
C ASP A 142 0.45 -15.30 -17.83
N PRO A 143 0.57 -14.21 -18.61
CA PRO A 143 -0.57 -13.49 -19.14
C PRO A 143 -1.40 -14.30 -20.15
N SER A 144 -0.89 -15.41 -20.68
CA SER A 144 -1.65 -16.35 -21.52
C SER A 144 -2.62 -17.22 -20.71
N GLU A 145 -2.41 -17.35 -19.41
CA GLU A 145 -3.28 -18.12 -18.52
C GLU A 145 -4.43 -17.29 -17.95
N ARG A 146 -5.55 -17.93 -17.70
CA ARG A 146 -6.75 -17.27 -17.16
C ARG A 146 -6.69 -17.20 -15.62
N ARG A 147 -6.92 -16.00 -15.09
CA ARG A 147 -7.14 -15.76 -13.66
C ARG A 147 -8.39 -14.89 -13.50
N ASN A 148 -9.50 -15.51 -13.17
CA ASN A 148 -10.77 -14.81 -12.96
C ASN A 148 -11.12 -14.82 -11.47
N LEU A 149 -11.10 -13.66 -10.83
CA LEU A 149 -11.60 -13.43 -9.49
C LEU A 149 -12.67 -12.34 -9.52
N LYS A 150 -13.69 -12.51 -8.70
CA LYS A 150 -14.68 -11.45 -8.43
C LYS A 150 -14.37 -10.84 -7.08
N ARG A 151 -14.42 -9.52 -6.98
CA ARG A 151 -14.29 -8.78 -5.73
C ARG A 151 -15.52 -7.95 -5.47
N ILE A 152 -16.00 -7.99 -4.23
CA ILE A 152 -17.02 -7.11 -3.70
C ILE A 152 -16.35 -6.30 -2.59
N SER A 153 -16.52 -4.99 -2.61
CA SER A 153 -16.04 -4.10 -1.55
C SER A 153 -17.25 -3.57 -0.79
N LEU A 154 -17.20 -3.69 0.52
CA LEU A 154 -18.16 -3.06 1.40
C LEU A 154 -17.74 -1.59 1.61
N ALA A 155 -18.70 -0.71 1.76
CA ALA A 155 -18.45 0.70 2.08
C ALA A 155 -17.79 0.79 3.47
N GLY A 156 -16.79 1.66 3.58
CA GLY A 156 -16.09 1.96 4.82
C GLY A 156 -16.08 3.46 5.11
N SER A 157 -15.51 3.84 6.25
CA SER A 157 -15.25 5.23 6.62
C SER A 157 -14.05 5.81 5.86
N ARG A 158 -13.95 7.13 5.82
CA ARG A 158 -12.70 7.80 5.40
C ARG A 158 -11.59 7.50 6.40
N PRO A 159 -10.33 7.36 5.96
CA PRO A 159 -9.18 7.31 6.85
C PRO A 159 -9.05 8.61 7.66
N PHE A 160 -8.86 8.50 8.93
CA PHE A 160 -8.64 9.63 9.85
C PHE A 160 -7.55 9.29 10.87
#